data_b1d3f9301ae52c75eba147bd9fdc24dc
#
_entry.id   b1d3f9301ae52c75eba147bd9fdc24dc
#
_cell.length_a   1.000
_cell.length_b   1.000
_cell.length_c   1.000
_cell.angle_alpha   90.00
_cell.angle_beta   90.00
_cell.angle_gamma   90.00
#
_symmetry.space_group_name_H-M   'P 1'
#
loop_
_entity.id
_entity.type
_entity.pdbx_description
1 polymer ?
#
loop_
_entity_poly.entity_id
_entity_poly.type
_entity_poly.pdbx_seq_one_letter_code
_entity_poly.pdbx_strand_id
1 'polypeptide(L)'
;MSRPDENKNEHPVVHPIPPVYRADSRILILGSFPSVKSRETGFFYGHPQNRFWKVTAAVCGEEVPQTVEEKKAFLLRNHIAVWDVIASCVITGSSDASIRDVVPNPLQDILECADIRQIYCNGATAWKYYRKYQEKQLGREAVRLPSTSPANAAWSVER
;
A
#
# COMPACT_ATOMS: atom_id res chain seq x y z
N MET A 1 16.05 -27.70 18.81
CA MET A 1 16.94 -27.17 17.78
C MET A 1 16.10 -26.49 16.69
N SER A 2 16.32 -25.23 16.48
CA SER A 2 15.58 -24.55 15.40
C SER A 2 16.12 -25.03 14.05
N ARG A 3 15.23 -25.17 13.10
CA ARG A 3 15.59 -25.59 11.75
C ARG A 3 15.93 -24.38 10.91
N PRO A 4 16.86 -24.52 9.95
CA PRO A 4 17.23 -23.40 9.10
C PRO A 4 16.03 -22.75 8.37
N ASP A 5 15.03 -23.55 7.98
CA ASP A 5 13.85 -23.06 7.29
C ASP A 5 12.98 -22.17 8.18
N GLU A 6 12.86 -22.50 9.45
CA GLU A 6 12.13 -21.69 10.41
C GLU A 6 12.82 -20.35 10.62
N ASN A 7 14.14 -20.34 10.70
CA ASN A 7 14.90 -19.12 10.87
C ASN A 7 14.76 -18.19 9.66
N LYS A 8 14.68 -18.74 8.45
CA LYS A 8 14.50 -17.94 7.25
C LYS A 8 13.17 -17.19 7.26
N ASN A 9 12.11 -17.80 7.81
CA ASN A 9 10.79 -17.20 7.87
C ASN A 9 10.65 -16.15 8.97
N GLU A 10 11.64 -16.05 9.86
CA GLU A 10 11.62 -15.11 10.98
C GLU A 10 12.42 -13.83 10.70
N HIS A 11 13.07 -13.74 9.55
CA HIS A 11 13.82 -12.53 9.22
C HIS A 11 12.88 -11.40 8.79
N PRO A 12 13.07 -10.18 9.33
CA PRO A 12 12.30 -9.04 8.88
C PRO A 12 12.52 -8.73 7.41
N VAL A 13 11.43 -8.38 6.74
CA VAL A 13 11.47 -7.87 5.37
C VAL A 13 11.29 -6.36 5.44
N VAL A 14 12.21 -5.62 4.83
CA VAL A 14 12.17 -4.16 4.78
C VAL A 14 11.46 -3.72 3.51
N HIS A 15 10.60 -2.70 3.67
CA HIS A 15 9.85 -2.11 2.56
C HIS A 15 10.82 -1.47 1.57
N PRO A 16 10.92 -1.97 0.32
CA PRO A 16 11.92 -1.48 -0.62
C PRO A 16 11.44 -0.35 -1.51
N ILE A 17 10.15 0.03 -1.45
CA ILE A 17 9.54 0.96 -2.39
C ILE A 17 9.34 2.31 -1.71
N PRO A 18 9.93 3.41 -2.23
CA PRO A 18 9.70 4.74 -1.66
C PRO A 18 8.27 5.21 -1.94
N PRO A 19 7.73 6.11 -1.11
CA PRO A 19 6.39 6.64 -1.34
C PRO A 19 6.33 7.50 -2.60
N VAL A 20 5.16 7.55 -3.21
CA VAL A 20 4.89 8.46 -4.31
C VAL A 20 4.01 9.59 -3.78
N TYR A 21 4.51 10.83 -3.80
CA TYR A 21 3.74 12.01 -3.41
C TYR A 21 4.47 13.27 -3.82
N ARG A 22 3.75 14.38 -3.83
CA ARG A 22 4.34 15.71 -3.94
C ARG A 22 3.43 16.72 -3.22
N ALA A 23 3.85 17.99 -3.17
CA ALA A 23 3.16 19.01 -2.38
C ALA A 23 1.69 19.20 -2.75
N ASP A 24 1.31 18.93 -4.00
CA ASP A 24 -0.08 19.07 -4.45
C ASP A 24 -0.89 17.77 -4.36
N SER A 25 -0.37 16.73 -3.73
CA SER A 25 -1.16 15.54 -3.44
C SER A 25 -2.27 15.87 -2.45
N ARG A 26 -3.46 15.28 -2.65
CA ARG A 26 -4.64 15.59 -1.83
C ARG A 26 -5.24 14.39 -1.16
N ILE A 27 -5.02 13.19 -1.69
CA ILE A 27 -5.44 11.95 -1.03
C ILE A 27 -4.23 11.03 -0.88
N LEU A 28 -4.26 10.23 0.17
CA LEU A 28 -3.23 9.23 0.44
C LEU A 28 -3.88 7.86 0.48
N ILE A 29 -3.42 6.96 -0.36
CA ILE A 29 -3.88 5.58 -0.37
C ILE A 29 -2.80 4.70 0.22
N LEU A 30 -3.14 3.96 1.26
CA LEU A 30 -2.21 3.11 1.99
C LEU A 30 -2.55 1.64 1.78
N GLY A 31 -1.57 0.86 1.35
CA GLY A 31 -1.61 -0.58 1.47
C GLY A 31 -1.00 -1.04 2.78
N SER A 32 -0.98 -2.34 3.02
CA SER A 32 -0.36 -2.90 4.23
C SER A 32 1.16 -3.04 4.02
N PHE A 33 1.56 -3.91 3.11
CA PHE A 33 2.95 -4.18 2.79
C PHE A 33 3.01 -4.68 1.34
N PRO A 34 4.08 -4.37 0.57
CA PRO A 34 4.12 -4.79 -0.83
C PRO A 34 4.18 -6.31 -0.96
N SER A 35 3.47 -6.84 -1.95
CA SER A 35 3.52 -8.26 -2.28
C SER A 35 4.91 -8.67 -2.76
N VAL A 36 5.16 -9.97 -2.84
CA VAL A 36 6.41 -10.48 -3.41
C VAL A 36 6.63 -9.91 -4.81
N LYS A 37 5.59 -9.89 -5.64
CA LYS A 37 5.68 -9.37 -7.01
C LYS A 37 6.00 -7.88 -7.03
N SER A 38 5.40 -7.10 -6.13
CA SER A 38 5.71 -5.67 -6.03
C SER A 38 7.15 -5.44 -5.58
N ARG A 39 7.65 -6.24 -4.64
CA ARG A 39 9.03 -6.16 -4.20
C ARG A 39 10.02 -6.51 -5.31
N GLU A 40 9.67 -7.49 -6.15
CA GLU A 40 10.49 -7.89 -7.30
C GLU A 40 10.52 -6.81 -8.38
N THR A 41 9.38 -6.21 -8.68
CA THR A 41 9.27 -5.18 -9.72
C THR A 41 9.67 -3.80 -9.23
N GLY A 42 9.76 -3.59 -7.91
CA GLY A 42 10.15 -2.31 -7.31
C GLY A 42 9.08 -1.24 -7.35
N PHE A 43 7.81 -1.60 -7.52
CA PHE A 43 6.73 -0.63 -7.49
C PHE A 43 5.42 -1.21 -6.96
N PHE A 44 4.51 -0.31 -6.52
CA PHE A 44 3.26 -0.65 -5.87
C PHE A 44 2.32 -1.44 -6.79
N TYR A 45 1.59 -2.39 -6.17
CA TYR A 45 0.55 -3.16 -6.84
C TYR A 45 1.03 -3.79 -8.15
N GLY A 46 2.21 -4.41 -8.08
CA GLY A 46 2.88 -4.98 -9.25
C GLY A 46 2.35 -6.33 -9.71
N HIS A 47 1.54 -7.00 -8.89
CA HIS A 47 0.96 -8.29 -9.28
C HIS A 47 0.00 -8.07 -10.46
N PRO A 48 0.13 -8.86 -11.56
CA PRO A 48 -0.69 -8.61 -12.77
C PRO A 48 -2.19 -8.67 -12.55
N GLN A 49 -2.64 -9.42 -11.53
CA GLN A 49 -4.06 -9.58 -11.22
C GLN A 49 -4.54 -8.60 -10.16
N ASN A 50 -3.69 -7.73 -9.63
CA ASN A 50 -4.13 -6.69 -8.71
C ASN A 50 -4.90 -5.63 -9.48
N ARG A 51 -6.07 -5.26 -8.97
CA ARG A 51 -7.00 -4.37 -9.66
C ARG A 51 -6.76 -2.89 -9.40
N PHE A 52 -5.75 -2.54 -8.60
CA PHE A 52 -5.52 -1.16 -8.18
C PHE A 52 -5.48 -0.20 -9.37
N TRP A 53 -4.64 -0.51 -10.36
CA TRP A 53 -4.45 0.39 -11.50
C TRP A 53 -5.69 0.49 -12.40
N LYS A 54 -6.42 -0.60 -12.55
CA LYS A 54 -7.68 -0.61 -13.31
C LYS A 54 -8.77 0.21 -12.61
N VAL A 55 -8.89 0.02 -11.28
CA VAL A 55 -9.89 0.73 -10.49
C VAL A 55 -9.60 2.22 -10.45
N THR A 56 -8.36 2.59 -10.15
CA THR A 56 -8.00 4.02 -10.07
C THR A 56 -8.10 4.71 -11.43
N ALA A 57 -7.71 4.06 -12.51
CA ALA A 57 -7.87 4.59 -13.85
C ALA A 57 -9.34 4.81 -14.19
N ALA A 58 -10.21 3.86 -13.85
CA ALA A 58 -11.65 4.00 -14.06
C ALA A 58 -12.24 5.19 -13.29
N VAL A 59 -11.84 5.35 -12.03
CA VAL A 59 -12.30 6.47 -11.21
C VAL A 59 -11.84 7.81 -11.77
N CYS A 60 -10.61 7.87 -12.28
CA CYS A 60 -10.04 9.12 -12.82
C CYS A 60 -10.41 9.36 -14.29
N GLY A 61 -11.10 8.44 -14.94
CA GLY A 61 -11.48 8.56 -16.35
C GLY A 61 -10.29 8.53 -17.30
N GLU A 62 -9.26 7.74 -16.97
CA GLU A 62 -8.04 7.63 -17.78
C GLU A 62 -7.77 6.19 -18.20
N GLU A 63 -6.88 6.02 -19.17
CA GLU A 63 -6.39 4.71 -19.55
C GLU A 63 -5.51 4.13 -18.42
N VAL A 64 -5.45 2.79 -18.34
CA VAL A 64 -4.66 2.10 -17.33
C VAL A 64 -3.17 2.33 -17.62
N PRO A 65 -2.41 2.89 -16.66
CA PRO A 65 -0.96 3.06 -16.86
C PRO A 65 -0.25 1.72 -16.83
N GLN A 66 0.76 1.55 -17.68
CA GLN A 66 1.45 0.26 -17.86
C GLN A 66 2.85 0.24 -17.28
N THR A 67 3.62 1.30 -17.49
CA THR A 67 5.01 1.36 -17.00
C THR A 67 5.07 2.03 -15.64
N VAL A 68 6.21 1.86 -14.93
CA VAL A 68 6.44 2.54 -13.66
C VAL A 68 6.37 4.06 -13.83
N GLU A 69 6.98 4.59 -14.89
CA GLU A 69 6.94 6.02 -15.16
C GLU A 69 5.50 6.52 -15.41
N GLU A 70 4.73 5.75 -16.19
CA GLU A 70 3.32 6.08 -16.44
C GLU A 70 2.49 6.04 -15.16
N LYS A 71 2.75 5.05 -14.30
CA LYS A 71 2.05 4.90 -13.02
C LYS A 71 2.34 6.07 -12.08
N LYS A 72 3.61 6.48 -11.98
CA LYS A 72 3.99 7.64 -11.17
C LYS A 72 3.35 8.92 -11.69
N ALA A 73 3.44 9.16 -13.00
CA ALA A 73 2.84 10.34 -13.61
C ALA A 73 1.32 10.36 -13.43
N PHE A 74 0.68 9.21 -13.57
CA PHE A 74 -0.76 9.06 -13.36
C PHE A 74 -1.15 9.48 -11.93
N LEU A 75 -0.46 8.96 -10.92
CA LEU A 75 -0.74 9.28 -9.53
C LEU A 75 -0.56 10.78 -9.25
N LEU A 76 0.56 11.33 -9.69
CA LEU A 76 0.89 12.73 -9.39
C LEU A 76 -0.06 13.71 -10.06
N ARG A 77 -0.43 13.48 -11.34
CA ARG A 77 -1.37 14.40 -12.02
C ARG A 77 -2.79 14.30 -11.48
N ASN A 78 -3.14 13.18 -10.85
CA ASN A 78 -4.44 13.01 -10.21
C ASN A 78 -4.42 13.34 -8.72
N HIS A 79 -3.30 13.90 -8.23
CA HIS A 79 -3.12 14.33 -6.84
C HIS A 79 -3.25 13.20 -5.84
N ILE A 80 -2.78 12.01 -6.20
CA ILE A 80 -2.83 10.81 -5.37
C ILE A 80 -1.45 10.49 -4.84
N ALA A 81 -1.33 10.40 -3.52
CA ALA A 81 -0.15 9.86 -2.87
C ALA A 81 -0.37 8.38 -2.55
N VAL A 82 0.66 7.58 -2.65
CA VAL A 82 0.60 6.13 -2.37
C VAL A 82 1.78 5.70 -1.53
N TRP A 83 1.51 4.92 -0.51
CA TRP A 83 2.53 4.21 0.27
C TRP A 83 1.88 3.01 0.96
N ASP A 84 2.56 2.45 1.92
CA ASP A 84 2.07 1.35 2.75
C ASP A 84 2.22 1.71 4.22
N VAL A 85 1.40 1.11 5.07
CA VAL A 85 1.43 1.34 6.52
C VAL A 85 2.71 0.80 7.14
N ILE A 86 3.24 -0.30 6.62
CA ILE A 86 4.31 -1.08 7.23
C ILE A 86 5.66 -0.81 6.60
N ALA A 87 6.65 -0.39 7.41
CA ALA A 87 8.03 -0.20 6.97
C ALA A 87 8.81 -1.50 6.94
N SER A 88 8.58 -2.36 7.92
CA SER A 88 9.17 -3.69 7.97
C SER A 88 8.29 -4.63 8.78
N CYS A 89 8.37 -5.90 8.49
CA CYS A 89 7.63 -6.92 9.22
C CYS A 89 8.22 -8.29 8.93
N VAL A 90 7.80 -9.27 9.71
CA VAL A 90 8.03 -10.67 9.39
C VAL A 90 6.80 -11.16 8.63
N ILE A 91 7.00 -11.69 7.44
CA ILE A 91 5.91 -12.11 6.56
C ILE A 91 6.33 -13.34 5.76
N THR A 92 5.39 -14.24 5.50
CA THR A 92 5.60 -15.39 4.62
C THR A 92 5.00 -15.09 3.26
N GLY A 93 5.85 -14.89 2.26
CA GLY A 93 5.42 -14.55 0.90
C GLY A 93 4.64 -13.24 0.86
N SER A 94 3.39 -13.29 0.43
CA SER A 94 2.48 -12.14 0.38
C SER A 94 1.28 -12.30 1.32
N SER A 95 1.34 -13.26 2.26
CA SER A 95 0.21 -13.59 3.13
C SER A 95 0.03 -12.56 4.24
N ASP A 96 -1.04 -11.77 4.17
CA ASP A 96 -1.38 -10.79 5.20
C ASP A 96 -1.59 -11.45 6.56
N ALA A 97 -2.11 -12.68 6.60
CA ALA A 97 -2.33 -13.40 7.85
C ALA A 97 -1.03 -13.79 8.56
N SER A 98 0.09 -13.83 7.83
CA SER A 98 1.39 -14.17 8.39
C SER A 98 2.15 -12.97 8.95
N ILE A 99 1.66 -11.75 8.75
CA ILE A 99 2.35 -10.52 9.16
C ILE A 99 2.49 -10.45 10.69
N ARG A 100 3.72 -10.21 11.14
CA ARG A 100 4.02 -9.98 12.56
C ARG A 100 5.26 -9.10 12.70
N ASP A 101 5.52 -8.64 13.91
CA ASP A 101 6.68 -7.79 14.23
C ASP A 101 6.72 -6.55 13.33
N VAL A 102 5.60 -5.83 13.30
CA VAL A 102 5.38 -4.68 12.42
C VAL A 102 6.13 -3.44 12.94
N VAL A 103 6.88 -2.80 12.04
CA VAL A 103 7.40 -1.44 12.24
C VAL A 103 6.65 -0.55 11.25
N PRO A 104 5.89 0.46 11.73
CA PRO A 104 5.12 1.32 10.83
C PRO A 104 5.99 2.31 10.08
N ASN A 105 5.54 2.70 8.89
CA ASN A 105 6.18 3.77 8.12
C ASN A 105 5.90 5.14 8.74
N PRO A 106 6.86 6.09 8.64
CA PRO A 106 6.66 7.46 9.12
C PRO A 106 5.82 8.28 8.14
N LEU A 107 4.49 8.14 8.23
CA LEU A 107 3.56 8.82 7.33
C LEU A 107 3.52 10.33 7.53
N GLN A 108 4.04 10.81 8.64
CA GLN A 108 4.01 12.23 8.99
C GLN A 108 4.70 13.10 7.93
N ASP A 109 5.78 12.62 7.33
CA ASP A 109 6.50 13.36 6.30
C ASP A 109 5.62 13.71 5.10
N ILE A 110 4.75 12.77 4.71
CA ILE A 110 3.81 13.01 3.61
C ILE A 110 2.78 14.06 4.01
N LEU A 111 2.25 13.96 5.24
CA LEU A 111 1.24 14.89 5.73
C LEU A 111 1.80 16.30 5.94
N GLU A 112 3.08 16.42 6.23
CA GLU A 112 3.73 17.73 6.35
C GLU A 112 4.03 18.36 4.98
N CYS A 113 4.36 17.52 4.00
CA CYS A 113 4.67 17.98 2.64
C CYS A 113 3.42 18.39 1.86
N ALA A 114 2.34 17.65 2.01
CA ALA A 114 1.14 17.79 1.19
C ALA A 114 -0.11 17.99 2.05
N ASP A 115 -1.06 18.76 1.52
CA ASP A 115 -2.36 18.95 2.16
C ASP A 115 -3.26 17.74 1.87
N ILE A 116 -2.98 16.63 2.55
CA ILE A 116 -3.76 15.41 2.38
C ILE A 116 -5.11 15.60 3.07
N ARG A 117 -6.17 15.59 2.28
CA ARG A 117 -7.54 15.82 2.76
C ARG A 117 -8.22 14.56 3.21
N GLN A 118 -7.83 13.40 2.66
CA GLN A 118 -8.41 12.13 3.03
C GLN A 118 -7.36 11.02 2.93
N ILE A 119 -7.37 10.13 3.91
CA ILE A 119 -6.54 8.91 3.91
C ILE A 119 -7.45 7.72 3.64
N TYR A 120 -7.06 6.88 2.69
CA TYR A 120 -7.76 5.64 2.37
C TYR A 120 -6.86 4.47 2.63
N CYS A 121 -7.41 3.41 3.22
CA CYS A 121 -6.70 2.15 3.40
C CYS A 121 -7.23 1.11 2.41
N ASN A 122 -6.35 0.57 1.59
CA ASN A 122 -6.70 -0.43 0.60
C ASN A 122 -6.78 -1.80 1.26
N GLY A 123 -7.96 -2.12 1.75
CA GLY A 123 -8.27 -3.37 2.39
C GLY A 123 -8.26 -3.33 3.91
N ALA A 124 -8.78 -4.41 4.50
CA ALA A 124 -8.96 -4.54 5.94
C ALA A 124 -7.63 -4.60 6.70
N THR A 125 -6.61 -5.25 6.13
CA THR A 125 -5.31 -5.41 6.78
C THR A 125 -4.60 -4.06 6.91
N ALA A 126 -4.59 -3.25 5.85
CA ALA A 126 -4.03 -1.91 5.90
C ALA A 126 -4.73 -1.05 6.94
N TRP A 127 -6.06 -1.08 6.96
CA TRP A 127 -6.89 -0.31 7.90
C TRP A 127 -6.64 -0.73 9.34
N LYS A 128 -6.55 -2.03 9.61
CA LYS A 128 -6.26 -2.58 10.94
C LYS A 128 -4.93 -2.07 11.48
N TYR A 129 -3.87 -2.13 10.68
CA TYR A 129 -2.53 -1.70 11.12
C TYR A 129 -2.41 -0.18 11.18
N TYR A 130 -3.08 0.55 10.29
CA TYR A 130 -3.14 2.00 10.36
C TYR A 130 -3.77 2.45 11.69
N ARG A 131 -4.90 1.87 12.04
CA ARG A 131 -5.59 2.20 13.30
C ARG A 131 -4.74 1.84 14.51
N LYS A 132 -4.04 0.74 14.44
CA LYS A 132 -3.23 0.26 15.57
C LYS A 132 -2.00 1.13 15.82
N TYR A 133 -1.33 1.56 14.76
CA TYR A 133 -0.01 2.18 14.88
C TYR A 133 0.05 3.66 14.55
N GLN A 134 -0.86 4.19 13.75
CA GLN A 134 -0.70 5.52 13.16
C GLN A 134 -1.88 6.47 13.38
N GLU A 135 -3.10 5.95 13.46
CA GLU A 135 -4.30 6.80 13.55
C GLU A 135 -4.25 7.78 14.73
N LYS A 136 -3.92 7.26 15.90
CA LYS A 136 -3.88 8.08 17.12
C LYS A 136 -2.75 9.10 17.08
N GLN A 137 -1.57 8.67 16.61
CA GLN A 137 -0.40 9.52 16.50
C GLN A 137 -0.62 10.66 15.53
N LEU A 138 -1.27 10.39 14.39
CA LEU A 138 -1.52 11.39 13.35
C LEU A 138 -2.79 12.21 13.60
N GLY A 139 -3.69 11.71 14.45
CA GLY A 139 -4.97 12.36 14.68
C GLY A 139 -5.89 12.35 13.47
N ARG A 140 -5.74 11.38 12.58
CA ARG A 140 -6.46 11.30 11.32
C ARG A 140 -7.12 9.93 11.16
N GLU A 141 -8.42 9.90 10.93
CA GLU A 141 -9.12 8.69 10.57
C GLU A 141 -8.91 8.38 9.08
N ALA A 142 -8.96 7.08 8.74
CA ALA A 142 -8.86 6.63 7.36
C ALA A 142 -10.15 5.92 6.94
N VAL A 143 -10.50 6.02 5.67
CA VAL A 143 -11.62 5.29 5.08
C VAL A 143 -11.11 3.91 4.65
N ARG A 144 -11.79 2.87 5.10
CA ARG A 144 -11.50 1.50 4.69
C ARG A 144 -12.14 1.22 3.34
N LEU A 145 -11.33 0.83 2.37
CA LEU A 145 -11.79 0.44 1.04
C LEU A 145 -11.68 -1.07 0.86
N PRO A 146 -12.47 -1.68 -0.06
CA PRO A 146 -12.26 -3.07 -0.44
C PRO A 146 -10.87 -3.24 -1.03
N SER A 147 -10.20 -4.35 -0.69
CA SER A 147 -8.87 -4.63 -1.21
C SER A 147 -8.90 -4.88 -2.72
N THR A 148 -7.93 -4.33 -3.45
CA THR A 148 -7.72 -4.60 -4.86
C THR A 148 -6.89 -5.87 -5.11
N SER A 149 -6.44 -6.53 -4.05
CA SER A 149 -5.66 -7.76 -4.12
C SER A 149 -6.40 -8.86 -4.87
N PRO A 150 -5.67 -9.71 -5.64
CA PRO A 150 -6.27 -10.88 -6.28
C PRO A 150 -6.99 -11.81 -5.29
N ALA A 151 -6.55 -11.84 -4.03
CA ALA A 151 -7.18 -12.64 -2.98
C ALA A 151 -8.61 -12.19 -2.67
N ASN A 152 -8.99 -10.98 -3.03
CA ASN A 152 -10.35 -10.42 -2.82
C ASN A 152 -11.15 -10.47 -4.12
N ALA A 153 -11.34 -11.67 -4.67
CA ALA A 153 -11.98 -11.87 -5.97
C ALA A 153 -13.47 -11.49 -5.99
N ALA A 154 -14.10 -11.32 -4.83
CA ALA A 154 -15.51 -10.92 -4.75
C ALA A 154 -15.74 -9.49 -5.24
N TRP A 155 -14.71 -8.67 -5.31
CA TRP A 155 -14.80 -7.27 -5.77
C TRP A 155 -14.16 -7.14 -7.16
N SER A 156 -14.87 -6.48 -8.07
CA SER A 156 -14.40 -6.21 -9.43
C SER A 156 -14.40 -4.71 -9.67
N VAL A 157 -13.93 -4.29 -10.86
CA VAL A 157 -13.90 -2.87 -11.23
C VAL A 157 -15.28 -2.23 -11.20
N GLU A 158 -16.32 -3.01 -11.48
CA GLU A 158 -17.71 -2.53 -11.51
C GLU A 158 -18.31 -2.33 -10.13
N ARG A 159 -17.63 -2.73 -9.07
CA ARG A 159 -18.12 -2.59 -7.70
C ARG A 159 -17.41 -1.43 -6.94
#